data_e81153b13b6e884afb0130a1b6c87054
#
_entry.id   e81153b13b6e884afb0130a1b6c87054
#
_cell.length_a   1.000
_cell.length_b   1.000
_cell.length_c   1.000
_cell.angle_alpha   90.00
_cell.angle_beta   90.00
_cell.angle_gamma   90.00
#
_symmetry.space_group_name_H-M   'P 1'
#
loop_
_entity.id
_entity.type
_entity.pdbx_description
1 polymer ?
#
loop_
_entity_poly.entity_id
_entity_poly.type
_entity_poly.pdbx_seq_one_letter_code
_entity_poly.pdbx_strand_id
1 'polypeptide(L)'
;MNKIYLSNHQIVMNYDLAYPKNRDALLKGQAFHVLIQYYISQQTNEKILNYLTQDGKLSHEESAKEFTKFLRQLSIFELNEIDSPYAKNAETLLEVIEQVYKFWRAPSRFGFMKSGDQDGFGVNTLVALDSNLNDLILRTYRLLEERVQDRYNRVYRQAQAGTNACFSIHTRNTLFPKEYSKLQEIPIIDTVMLRTPMILHNKSSKRTGVINQIQENPMNYFTGDAENWFCFPCKVGSLSCMTYFNIKYMSLALSLANLFELATREEAEEKPDLICIVGNEDGKNETQFYHDEDNDIWVGCISDHPRMDYFGYLKKMMLTLHNVRKMHDGWLPIHGAFVKICMKDGSSKNIMLMGDSGAGKSESIEALKAAGKDYIRDVQVIFDDMGTIHIEDGVPYGQGTEIGAFIRLDDLEPGTPYRDMDRSVFMAPENPNSRMVTPASPYNFVVTNHKIDLFAYANNYTDKYGLAELSVEEVKETCKLGKRMALGTTQEVGISTTYFANPFGPMQMEDVCEPLIDKTFRCLKDNGIFTGEIYTHLGFSRENRKGLNVAAEQLLDFINKNKE
;
A
#
# COMPACT_ATOMS: atom_id res chain seq x y z
N MET A 1 15.30 19.61 6.21
CA MET A 1 15.02 18.65 5.11
C MET A 1 15.95 18.91 3.95
N ASN A 2 16.52 17.84 3.38
CA ASN A 2 17.38 17.91 2.21
C ASN A 2 16.60 18.35 0.96
N LYS A 3 17.28 19.00 0.00
CA LYS A 3 16.66 19.42 -1.28
C LYS A 3 16.22 18.23 -2.13
N ILE A 4 17.01 17.15 -2.09
CA ILE A 4 16.79 15.93 -2.83
C ILE A 4 17.39 14.73 -2.08
N TYR A 5 16.68 13.60 -2.09
CA TYR A 5 17.17 12.29 -1.72
C TYR A 5 17.19 11.39 -2.94
N LEU A 6 18.27 10.64 -3.15
CA LEU A 6 18.49 9.77 -4.30
C LEU A 6 18.96 8.40 -3.88
N SER A 7 18.33 7.36 -4.45
CA SER A 7 18.77 5.97 -4.38
C SER A 7 18.47 5.27 -5.71
N ASN A 8 18.91 4.01 -5.88
CA ASN A 8 18.63 3.24 -7.09
C ASN A 8 17.14 2.97 -7.31
N HIS A 9 16.30 3.09 -6.27
CA HIS A 9 14.90 2.73 -6.32
C HIS A 9 13.95 3.92 -6.23
N GLN A 10 14.42 5.06 -5.70
CA GLN A 10 13.55 6.22 -5.52
C GLN A 10 14.29 7.55 -5.49
N ILE A 11 13.57 8.60 -5.86
CA ILE A 11 13.97 10.00 -5.81
C ILE A 11 12.91 10.75 -5.01
N VAL A 12 13.32 11.54 -4.01
CA VAL A 12 12.40 12.40 -3.25
C VAL A 12 12.88 13.84 -3.36
N MET A 13 12.00 14.73 -3.83
CA MET A 13 12.29 16.14 -4.08
C MET A 13 11.48 17.05 -3.15
N ASN A 14 12.17 17.99 -2.50
CA ASN A 14 11.53 19.09 -1.80
C ASN A 14 11.23 20.24 -2.79
N TYR A 15 9.95 20.41 -3.13
CA TYR A 15 9.50 21.42 -4.10
C TYR A 15 9.71 22.87 -3.61
N ASP A 16 9.74 23.11 -2.30
CA ASP A 16 10.03 24.46 -1.78
C ASP A 16 11.47 24.90 -2.06
N LEU A 17 12.40 23.93 -2.19
CA LEU A 17 13.84 24.19 -2.31
C LEU A 17 14.43 23.84 -3.68
N ALA A 18 13.84 22.89 -4.41
CA ALA A 18 14.44 22.31 -5.60
C ALA A 18 13.56 22.35 -6.86
N TYR A 19 12.36 22.93 -6.81
CA TYR A 19 11.46 22.97 -7.96
C TYR A 19 11.95 23.90 -9.08
N PRO A 20 12.19 23.40 -10.31
CA PRO A 20 12.66 24.23 -11.41
C PRO A 20 11.50 24.96 -12.09
N LYS A 21 11.57 26.28 -12.21
CA LYS A 21 10.53 27.12 -12.85
C LYS A 21 10.63 27.17 -14.38
N ASN A 22 11.79 26.85 -14.93
CA ASN A 22 12.03 26.85 -16.37
C ASN A 22 13.23 25.95 -16.71
N ARG A 23 13.54 25.79 -18.01
CA ARG A 23 14.62 24.94 -18.52
C ARG A 23 16.00 25.32 -17.96
N ASP A 24 16.33 26.58 -17.93
CA ASP A 24 17.62 27.02 -17.41
C ASP A 24 17.75 26.72 -15.91
N ALA A 25 16.66 26.93 -15.14
CA ALA A 25 16.61 26.57 -13.73
C ALA A 25 16.68 25.04 -13.51
N LEU A 26 16.08 24.24 -14.41
CA LEU A 26 16.20 22.77 -14.38
C LEU A 26 17.66 22.34 -14.55
N LEU A 27 18.30 22.78 -15.64
CA LEU A 27 19.68 22.40 -15.99
C LEU A 27 20.75 23.00 -15.06
N LYS A 28 20.48 24.13 -14.41
CA LYS A 28 21.33 24.75 -13.37
C LYS A 28 21.10 24.14 -11.99
N GLY A 29 19.96 23.53 -11.79
CA GLY A 29 19.50 23.12 -10.46
C GLY A 29 20.43 22.11 -9.80
N GLN A 30 20.64 22.28 -8.50
CA GLN A 30 21.42 21.32 -7.71
C GLN A 30 20.86 19.91 -7.81
N ALA A 31 19.53 19.75 -7.90
CA ALA A 31 18.88 18.45 -8.06
C ALA A 31 19.31 17.75 -9.35
N PHE A 32 19.37 18.48 -10.48
CA PHE A 32 19.84 17.93 -11.74
C PHE A 32 21.34 17.59 -11.70
N HIS A 33 22.15 18.45 -11.09
CA HIS A 33 23.58 18.18 -10.91
C HIS A 33 23.83 16.90 -10.10
N VAL A 34 23.13 16.73 -8.97
CA VAL A 34 23.21 15.53 -8.14
C VAL A 34 22.73 14.28 -8.89
N LEU A 35 21.68 14.40 -9.71
CA LEU A 35 21.20 13.32 -10.57
C LEU A 35 22.28 12.86 -11.57
N ILE A 36 22.93 13.82 -12.26
CA ILE A 36 24.00 13.51 -13.22
C ILE A 36 25.22 12.90 -12.52
N GLN A 37 25.63 13.45 -11.39
CA GLN A 37 26.74 12.91 -10.60
C GLN A 37 26.46 11.46 -10.15
N TYR A 38 25.25 11.19 -9.68
CA TYR A 38 24.83 9.86 -9.28
C TYR A 38 24.74 8.92 -10.48
N TYR A 39 24.20 9.36 -11.61
CA TYR A 39 24.19 8.62 -12.87
C TYR A 39 25.60 8.19 -13.28
N ILE A 40 26.58 9.12 -13.26
CA ILE A 40 27.98 8.83 -13.60
C ILE A 40 28.57 7.78 -12.63
N SER A 41 28.29 7.91 -11.34
CA SER A 41 28.79 6.96 -10.31
C SER A 41 28.24 5.53 -10.46
N GLN A 42 27.07 5.37 -11.08
CA GLN A 42 26.44 4.07 -11.33
C GLN A 42 26.75 3.50 -12.73
N GLN A 43 27.52 4.26 -13.55
CA GLN A 43 27.78 3.87 -14.92
C GLN A 43 28.78 2.71 -15.00
N THR A 44 28.36 1.62 -15.66
CA THR A 44 29.18 0.41 -15.88
C THR A 44 29.66 0.26 -17.34
N ASN A 45 29.11 1.06 -18.25
CA ASN A 45 29.54 1.07 -19.66
C ASN A 45 30.79 1.96 -19.79
N GLU A 46 31.96 1.33 -20.01
CA GLU A 46 33.24 2.03 -20.13
C GLU A 46 33.26 3.09 -21.24
N LYS A 47 32.61 2.85 -22.40
CA LYS A 47 32.52 3.83 -23.49
C LYS A 47 31.85 5.13 -23.00
N ILE A 48 30.74 5.00 -22.29
CA ILE A 48 29.98 6.14 -21.77
C ILE A 48 30.73 6.82 -20.61
N LEU A 49 31.32 6.04 -19.72
CA LEU A 49 32.10 6.57 -18.62
C LEU A 49 33.30 7.37 -19.12
N ASN A 50 34.07 6.82 -20.08
CA ASN A 50 35.20 7.52 -20.70
C ASN A 50 34.76 8.80 -21.43
N TYR A 51 33.64 8.76 -22.14
CA TYR A 51 33.07 9.96 -22.77
C TYR A 51 32.73 11.04 -21.74
N LEU A 52 32.06 10.69 -20.64
CA LEU A 52 31.63 11.63 -19.60
C LEU A 52 32.82 12.18 -18.79
N THR A 53 33.81 11.34 -18.48
CA THR A 53 35.01 11.69 -17.72
C THR A 53 36.15 12.24 -18.59
N GLN A 54 35.94 12.35 -19.91
CA GLN A 54 36.97 12.72 -20.89
C GLN A 54 38.23 11.84 -20.76
N ASP A 55 38.03 10.53 -20.86
CA ASP A 55 39.06 9.50 -20.72
C ASP A 55 39.73 9.51 -19.33
N GLY A 56 38.95 9.70 -18.27
CA GLY A 56 39.41 9.70 -16.89
C GLY A 56 40.14 10.97 -16.45
N LYS A 57 40.13 12.03 -17.26
CA LYS A 57 40.73 13.31 -16.92
C LYS A 57 39.95 14.11 -15.87
N LEU A 58 38.65 13.88 -15.81
CA LEU A 58 37.73 14.55 -14.88
C LEU A 58 37.26 13.56 -13.82
N SER A 59 37.18 13.99 -12.57
CA SER A 59 36.47 13.28 -11.52
C SER A 59 34.95 13.20 -11.84
N HIS A 60 34.21 12.33 -11.16
CA HIS A 60 32.74 12.24 -11.36
C HIS A 60 32.02 13.57 -11.08
N GLU A 61 32.47 14.32 -10.09
CA GLU A 61 31.91 15.63 -9.72
C GLU A 61 32.20 16.67 -10.81
N GLU A 62 33.45 16.75 -11.26
CA GLU A 62 33.86 17.66 -12.36
C GLU A 62 33.14 17.31 -13.66
N SER A 63 33.01 16.02 -13.96
CA SER A 63 32.27 15.50 -15.12
C SER A 63 30.80 15.94 -15.08
N ALA A 64 30.15 15.79 -13.94
CA ALA A 64 28.76 16.23 -13.77
C ALA A 64 28.62 17.74 -13.98
N LYS A 65 29.55 18.53 -13.47
CA LYS A 65 29.58 20.00 -13.61
C LYS A 65 29.78 20.41 -15.07
N GLU A 66 30.77 19.88 -15.75
CA GLU A 66 31.07 20.25 -17.14
C GLU A 66 30.00 19.72 -18.10
N PHE A 67 29.46 18.50 -17.86
CA PHE A 67 28.38 17.97 -18.69
C PHE A 67 27.06 18.74 -18.52
N THR A 68 26.69 19.11 -17.31
CA THR A 68 25.51 19.97 -17.08
C THR A 68 25.66 21.35 -17.71
N LYS A 69 26.87 21.95 -17.68
CA LYS A 69 27.18 23.19 -18.36
C LYS A 69 27.04 23.05 -19.89
N PHE A 70 27.55 21.98 -20.45
CA PHE A 70 27.41 21.64 -21.87
C PHE A 70 25.94 21.47 -22.28
N LEU A 71 25.13 20.72 -21.52
CA LEU A 71 23.71 20.56 -21.82
C LEU A 71 22.94 21.90 -21.81
N ARG A 72 23.35 22.84 -20.95
CA ARG A 72 22.80 24.19 -20.95
C ARG A 72 23.17 24.95 -22.24
N GLN A 73 24.41 24.86 -22.70
CA GLN A 73 24.82 25.45 -23.99
C GLN A 73 24.02 24.82 -25.13
N LEU A 74 23.90 23.47 -25.17
CA LEU A 74 23.10 22.73 -26.15
C LEU A 74 21.62 23.12 -26.14
N SER A 75 21.08 23.54 -24.99
CA SER A 75 19.70 24.04 -24.91
C SER A 75 19.47 25.41 -25.56
N ILE A 76 20.56 26.13 -25.93
CA ILE A 76 20.54 27.48 -26.51
C ILE A 76 21.10 27.46 -27.92
N PHE A 77 22.26 26.85 -28.15
CA PHE A 77 23.00 26.81 -29.38
C PHE A 77 22.82 25.47 -30.13
N GLU A 78 23.06 25.46 -31.41
CA GLU A 78 23.13 24.22 -32.20
C GLU A 78 24.43 23.47 -31.86
N LEU A 79 24.44 22.12 -32.04
CA LEU A 79 25.58 21.30 -31.63
C LEU A 79 26.90 21.70 -32.28
N ASN A 80 26.87 22.10 -33.55
CA ASN A 80 28.04 22.53 -34.33
C ASN A 80 28.59 23.89 -33.94
N GLU A 81 27.84 24.67 -33.16
CA GLU A 81 28.27 26.00 -32.65
C GLU A 81 28.99 25.90 -31.30
N ILE A 82 29.00 24.72 -30.68
CA ILE A 82 29.54 24.51 -29.33
C ILE A 82 30.94 23.90 -29.39
N ASP A 83 31.95 24.66 -29.01
CA ASP A 83 33.31 24.13 -28.83
C ASP A 83 33.44 23.39 -27.50
N SER A 84 33.16 22.09 -27.56
CA SER A 84 33.21 21.20 -26.39
C SER A 84 33.63 19.78 -26.79
N PRO A 85 34.42 19.08 -25.96
CA PRO A 85 34.72 17.67 -26.18
C PRO A 85 33.45 16.82 -26.33
N TYR A 86 32.36 17.15 -25.62
CA TYR A 86 31.07 16.44 -25.69
C TYR A 86 30.37 16.64 -27.05
N ALA A 87 30.63 17.70 -27.80
CA ALA A 87 30.02 17.92 -29.11
C ALA A 87 30.65 17.08 -30.24
N LYS A 88 31.84 16.52 -30.01
CA LYS A 88 32.62 15.80 -31.06
C LYS A 88 32.06 14.44 -31.44
N ASN A 89 31.22 13.84 -30.62
CA ASN A 89 30.61 12.53 -30.87
C ASN A 89 29.10 12.56 -30.62
N ALA A 90 28.34 12.96 -31.64
CA ALA A 90 26.89 13.09 -31.57
C ALA A 90 26.19 11.77 -31.24
N GLU A 91 26.69 10.63 -31.75
CA GLU A 91 26.11 9.32 -31.48
C GLU A 91 26.18 8.96 -29.98
N THR A 92 27.37 9.09 -29.39
CA THR A 92 27.55 8.82 -27.96
C THR A 92 26.80 9.84 -27.10
N LEU A 93 26.75 11.10 -27.52
CA LEU A 93 25.99 12.14 -26.83
C LEU A 93 24.48 11.81 -26.79
N LEU A 94 23.92 11.38 -27.93
CA LEU A 94 22.53 10.95 -28.01
C LEU A 94 22.25 9.77 -27.07
N GLU A 95 23.13 8.77 -27.09
CA GLU A 95 23.04 7.62 -26.19
C GLU A 95 23.05 8.04 -24.72
N VAL A 96 23.90 8.99 -24.32
CA VAL A 96 23.95 9.51 -22.96
C VAL A 96 22.67 10.26 -22.59
N ILE A 97 22.14 11.12 -23.45
CA ILE A 97 20.88 11.86 -23.20
C ILE A 97 19.73 10.87 -22.99
N GLU A 98 19.63 9.85 -23.83
CA GLU A 98 18.63 8.78 -23.69
C GLU A 98 18.76 8.04 -22.36
N GLN A 99 19.98 7.66 -22.00
CA GLN A 99 20.24 6.94 -20.76
C GLN A 99 19.98 7.78 -19.52
N VAL A 100 20.32 9.08 -19.52
CA VAL A 100 20.02 10.01 -18.43
C VAL A 100 18.51 10.16 -18.25
N TYR A 101 17.77 10.28 -19.35
CA TYR A 101 16.32 10.35 -19.30
C TYR A 101 15.70 9.04 -18.78
N LYS A 102 16.19 7.88 -19.24
CA LYS A 102 15.79 6.56 -18.73
C LYS A 102 16.11 6.42 -17.24
N PHE A 103 17.31 6.88 -16.82
CA PHE A 103 17.74 6.84 -15.43
C PHE A 103 16.84 7.71 -14.52
N TRP A 104 16.41 8.88 -14.96
CA TRP A 104 15.42 9.70 -14.26
C TRP A 104 14.07 8.98 -14.11
N ARG A 105 13.65 8.24 -15.13
CA ARG A 105 12.33 7.57 -15.15
C ARG A 105 12.28 6.24 -14.42
N ALA A 106 13.41 5.56 -14.24
CA ALA A 106 13.45 4.20 -13.68
C ALA A 106 13.02 4.13 -12.20
N PRO A 107 13.51 4.98 -11.28
CA PRO A 107 13.10 4.95 -9.89
C PRO A 107 11.72 5.56 -9.67
N SER A 108 11.09 5.22 -8.55
CA SER A 108 9.90 5.92 -8.06
C SER A 108 10.26 7.36 -7.68
N ARG A 109 9.45 8.32 -8.09
CA ARG A 109 9.71 9.76 -7.90
C ARG A 109 8.63 10.39 -7.05
N PHE A 110 9.01 11.03 -5.96
CA PHE A 110 8.13 11.65 -5.00
C PHE A 110 8.47 13.13 -4.86
N GLY A 111 7.45 13.98 -4.85
CA GLY A 111 7.59 15.41 -4.58
C GLY A 111 6.84 15.77 -3.31
N PHE A 112 7.37 16.68 -2.51
CA PHE A 112 6.69 17.23 -1.36
C PHE A 112 6.93 18.74 -1.22
N MET A 113 5.97 19.39 -0.57
CA MET A 113 6.01 20.81 -0.23
C MET A 113 5.32 21.04 1.11
N LYS A 114 5.63 22.15 1.78
CA LYS A 114 4.89 22.57 2.96
C LYS A 114 3.46 22.94 2.59
N SER A 115 2.49 22.52 3.39
CA SER A 115 1.12 23.04 3.26
C SER A 115 1.06 24.49 3.72
N GLY A 116 0.32 25.32 2.98
CA GLY A 116 0.02 26.69 3.42
C GLY A 116 -1.03 26.70 4.53
N ASP A 117 -1.09 27.80 5.28
CA ASP A 117 -2.08 28.00 6.36
C ASP A 117 -3.52 28.25 5.86
N GLN A 118 -3.76 28.19 4.55
CA GLN A 118 -5.07 28.45 3.94
C GLN A 118 -5.66 27.15 3.36
N ASP A 119 -6.83 26.77 3.84
CA ASP A 119 -7.62 25.65 3.36
C ASP A 119 -7.89 25.72 1.85
N GLY A 120 -7.72 24.61 1.16
CA GLY A 120 -8.19 24.38 -0.21
C GLY A 120 -7.21 24.65 -1.36
N PHE A 121 -6.00 25.15 -1.11
CA PHE A 121 -5.00 25.36 -2.17
C PHE A 121 -4.12 24.13 -2.48
N GLY A 122 -4.10 23.12 -1.60
CA GLY A 122 -3.11 22.04 -1.65
C GLY A 122 -3.17 21.17 -2.91
N VAL A 123 -4.32 20.57 -3.20
CA VAL A 123 -4.44 19.53 -4.25
C VAL A 123 -4.25 20.09 -5.66
N ASN A 124 -4.93 21.19 -5.98
CA ASN A 124 -4.83 21.82 -7.31
C ASN A 124 -3.40 22.32 -7.58
N THR A 125 -2.71 22.82 -6.54
CA THR A 125 -1.32 23.25 -6.66
C THR A 125 -0.38 22.08 -6.89
N LEU A 126 -0.54 20.96 -6.19
CA LEU A 126 0.28 19.75 -6.37
C LEU A 126 0.11 19.17 -7.78
N VAL A 127 -1.12 19.08 -8.27
CA VAL A 127 -1.43 18.59 -9.63
C VAL A 127 -0.80 19.49 -10.68
N ALA A 128 -0.91 20.83 -10.52
CA ALA A 128 -0.33 21.79 -11.44
C ALA A 128 1.21 21.73 -11.42
N LEU A 129 1.84 21.64 -10.24
CA LEU A 129 3.29 21.51 -10.10
C LEU A 129 3.81 20.24 -10.78
N ASP A 130 3.16 19.10 -10.56
CA ASP A 130 3.57 17.85 -11.19
C ASP A 130 3.38 17.88 -12.71
N SER A 131 2.26 18.42 -13.21
CA SER A 131 2.00 18.55 -14.64
C SER A 131 3.03 19.46 -15.31
N ASN A 132 3.35 20.60 -14.69
CA ASN A 132 4.36 21.53 -15.18
C ASN A 132 5.77 20.94 -15.15
N LEU A 133 6.12 20.18 -14.10
CA LEU A 133 7.42 19.48 -14.01
C LEU A 133 7.54 18.42 -15.11
N ASN A 134 6.49 17.63 -15.31
CA ASN A 134 6.45 16.63 -16.38
C ASN A 134 6.66 17.27 -17.77
N ASP A 135 5.92 18.33 -18.07
CA ASP A 135 6.04 19.06 -19.34
C ASP A 135 7.43 19.68 -19.52
N LEU A 136 7.97 20.32 -18.49
CA LEU A 136 9.29 20.93 -18.50
C LEU A 136 10.40 19.91 -18.79
N ILE A 137 10.39 18.76 -18.11
CA ILE A 137 11.38 17.70 -18.32
C ILE A 137 11.27 17.13 -19.73
N LEU A 138 10.05 16.81 -20.18
CA LEU A 138 9.82 16.25 -21.52
C LEU A 138 10.26 17.20 -22.62
N ARG A 139 9.91 18.48 -22.55
CA ARG A 139 10.33 19.50 -23.53
C ARG A 139 11.83 19.71 -23.53
N THR A 140 12.47 19.66 -22.34
CA THR A 140 13.93 19.79 -22.25
C THR A 140 14.62 18.60 -22.87
N TYR A 141 14.22 17.39 -22.52
CA TYR A 141 14.77 16.15 -23.10
C TYR A 141 14.64 16.12 -24.63
N ARG A 142 13.43 16.40 -25.16
CA ARG A 142 13.19 16.41 -26.62
C ARG A 142 14.03 17.46 -27.35
N LEU A 143 14.15 18.66 -26.81
CA LEU A 143 14.98 19.68 -27.41
C LEU A 143 16.45 19.25 -27.50
N LEU A 144 16.99 18.68 -26.42
CA LEU A 144 18.38 18.20 -26.41
C LEU A 144 18.58 17.05 -27.42
N GLU A 145 17.63 16.11 -27.47
CA GLU A 145 17.65 15.00 -28.44
C GLU A 145 17.61 15.51 -29.90
N GLU A 146 16.66 16.39 -30.22
CA GLU A 146 16.46 16.94 -31.57
C GLU A 146 17.67 17.75 -32.04
N ARG A 147 18.31 18.51 -31.16
CA ARG A 147 19.54 19.25 -31.48
C ARG A 147 20.74 18.36 -31.77
N VAL A 148 20.85 17.23 -31.08
CA VAL A 148 21.92 16.26 -31.36
C VAL A 148 21.67 15.52 -32.68
N GLN A 149 20.41 15.24 -33.01
CA GLN A 149 20.04 14.56 -34.25
C GLN A 149 19.96 15.47 -35.47
N ASP A 150 20.00 16.78 -35.28
CA ASP A 150 19.76 17.78 -36.32
C ASP A 150 18.46 17.53 -37.10
N ARG A 151 17.43 17.11 -36.40
CA ARG A 151 16.10 16.86 -36.96
C ARG A 151 15.03 16.81 -35.87
N TYR A 152 13.79 17.13 -36.26
CA TYR A 152 12.63 16.96 -35.39
C TYR A 152 12.14 15.50 -35.33
N ASN A 153 11.73 15.08 -34.15
CA ASN A 153 11.05 13.81 -33.98
C ASN A 153 9.69 13.83 -34.70
N ARG A 154 9.29 12.68 -35.26
CA ARG A 154 7.98 12.49 -35.93
C ARG A 154 7.03 11.62 -35.15
N VAL A 155 7.53 10.89 -34.15
CA VAL A 155 6.76 10.02 -33.26
C VAL A 155 7.09 10.38 -31.82
N TYR A 156 6.08 10.86 -31.09
CA TYR A 156 6.22 11.21 -29.67
C TYR A 156 5.50 10.17 -28.82
N ARG A 157 6.24 9.54 -27.91
CA ARG A 157 5.68 8.70 -26.85
C ARG A 157 5.59 9.51 -25.57
N GLN A 158 4.38 9.69 -25.06
CA GLN A 158 4.10 10.50 -23.85
C GLN A 158 4.47 9.70 -22.59
N ALA A 159 5.77 9.43 -22.42
CA ALA A 159 6.28 8.80 -21.24
C ALA A 159 6.28 9.79 -20.06
N GLN A 160 5.75 9.36 -18.93
CA GLN A 160 5.65 10.18 -17.74
C GLN A 160 7.02 10.59 -17.20
N ALA A 161 7.26 11.90 -17.04
CA ALA A 161 8.51 12.48 -16.55
C ALA A 161 8.33 13.27 -15.23
N GLY A 162 7.10 13.52 -14.78
CA GLY A 162 6.79 14.09 -13.47
C GLY A 162 6.96 13.09 -12.34
N THR A 163 6.46 13.43 -11.16
CA THR A 163 6.52 12.55 -9.99
C THR A 163 5.43 11.48 -10.01
N ASN A 164 5.70 10.35 -9.36
CA ASN A 164 4.72 9.29 -9.12
C ASN A 164 3.72 9.68 -8.03
N ALA A 165 4.18 10.46 -7.04
CA ALA A 165 3.35 11.06 -6.02
C ALA A 165 3.92 12.40 -5.56
N CYS A 166 3.00 13.30 -5.20
CA CYS A 166 3.31 14.55 -4.52
C CYS A 166 2.45 14.67 -3.27
N PHE A 167 2.97 15.30 -2.24
CA PHE A 167 2.24 15.49 -1.00
C PHE A 167 2.61 16.83 -0.33
N SER A 168 1.66 17.39 0.38
CA SER A 168 1.89 18.51 1.28
C SER A 168 2.10 18.03 2.70
N ILE A 169 2.84 18.79 3.49
CA ILE A 169 3.20 18.46 4.87
C ILE A 169 3.00 19.67 5.78
N HIS A 170 2.69 19.38 7.04
CA HIS A 170 2.71 20.35 8.13
C HIS A 170 3.45 19.76 9.35
N THR A 171 3.69 20.57 10.36
CA THR A 171 4.25 20.15 11.65
C THR A 171 3.11 20.15 12.67
N ARG A 172 3.10 19.18 13.58
CA ARG A 172 2.10 19.05 14.65
C ARG A 172 2.20 20.24 15.61
N ASN A 173 1.04 20.80 15.96
CA ASN A 173 0.94 21.91 16.90
C ASN A 173 0.67 21.43 18.34
N THR A 174 -0.11 20.35 18.49
CA THR A 174 -0.43 19.77 19.81
C THR A 174 0.74 18.92 20.32
N LEU A 175 1.01 18.99 21.62
CA LEU A 175 2.11 18.25 22.22
C LEU A 175 1.75 16.77 22.41
N PHE A 176 2.69 15.90 22.07
CA PHE A 176 2.64 14.48 22.43
C PHE A 176 2.95 14.28 23.93
N PRO A 177 2.52 13.14 24.53
CA PRO A 177 3.07 12.66 25.78
C PRO A 177 4.61 12.61 25.70
N LYS A 178 5.28 12.79 26.84
CA LYS A 178 6.75 12.91 26.92
C LYS A 178 7.49 11.76 26.23
N GLU A 179 6.97 10.57 26.33
CA GLU A 179 7.52 9.33 25.76
C GLU A 179 7.60 9.39 24.23
N TYR A 180 6.71 10.16 23.61
CA TYR A 180 6.58 10.34 22.15
C TYR A 180 7.13 11.69 21.66
N SER A 181 7.83 12.44 22.51
CA SER A 181 8.34 13.78 22.16
C SER A 181 9.27 13.79 20.93
N LYS A 182 9.97 12.70 20.64
CA LYS A 182 10.80 12.56 19.44
C LYS A 182 10.00 12.58 18.13
N LEU A 183 8.70 12.33 18.18
CA LEU A 183 7.82 12.35 17.01
C LEU A 183 7.28 13.77 16.71
N GLN A 184 7.45 14.70 17.64
CA GLN A 184 6.86 16.04 17.60
C GLN A 184 7.25 16.85 16.36
N GLU A 185 8.53 16.78 15.98
CA GLU A 185 9.10 17.57 14.90
C GLU A 185 9.00 16.88 13.53
N ILE A 186 8.55 15.62 13.49
CA ILE A 186 8.44 14.86 12.23
C ILE A 186 7.26 15.40 11.42
N PRO A 187 7.49 15.79 10.13
CA PRO A 187 6.44 16.32 9.28
C PRO A 187 5.30 15.33 9.04
N ILE A 188 4.07 15.83 9.14
CA ILE A 188 2.85 15.06 8.89
C ILE A 188 2.35 15.35 7.49
N ILE A 189 1.99 14.32 6.76
CA ILE A 189 1.39 14.41 5.44
C ILE A 189 -0.08 14.85 5.58
N ASP A 190 -0.44 15.89 4.87
CA ASP A 190 -1.73 16.56 4.90
C ASP A 190 -2.57 16.24 3.65
N THR A 191 -1.91 16.16 2.50
CA THR A 191 -2.55 15.88 1.22
C THR A 191 -1.63 15.03 0.36
N VAL A 192 -2.19 14.05 -0.34
CA VAL A 192 -1.44 13.19 -1.28
C VAL A 192 -2.06 13.25 -2.67
N MET A 193 -1.24 13.47 -3.69
CA MET A 193 -1.56 13.25 -5.09
C MET A 193 -0.79 12.01 -5.57
N LEU A 194 -1.49 10.96 -5.95
CA LEU A 194 -0.92 9.77 -6.57
C LEU A 194 -1.16 9.80 -8.08
N ARG A 195 -0.13 9.57 -8.86
CA ARG A 195 -0.23 9.38 -10.30
C ARG A 195 -0.27 7.88 -10.60
N THR A 196 -1.47 7.37 -10.65
CA THR A 196 -1.72 5.95 -10.98
C THR A 196 -1.97 5.77 -12.50
N PRO A 197 -1.74 4.60 -13.06
CA PRO A 197 -1.13 3.43 -12.41
C PRO A 197 0.34 3.68 -12.04
N MET A 198 0.72 3.25 -10.84
CA MET A 198 2.08 3.39 -10.33
C MET A 198 2.72 2.02 -10.16
N ILE A 199 3.98 1.87 -10.56
CA ILE A 199 4.74 0.63 -10.42
C ILE A 199 5.88 0.88 -9.44
N LEU A 200 5.98 0.02 -8.43
CA LEU A 200 7.02 0.06 -7.40
C LEU A 200 7.89 -1.19 -7.48
N HIS A 201 9.20 -0.98 -7.45
CA HIS A 201 10.21 -2.04 -7.48
C HIS A 201 10.76 -2.25 -6.07
N ASN A 202 10.09 -3.09 -5.29
CA ASN A 202 10.45 -3.40 -3.91
C ASN A 202 11.57 -4.45 -3.87
N LYS A 203 12.41 -4.39 -2.83
CA LYS A 203 13.51 -5.36 -2.61
C LYS A 203 13.01 -6.73 -2.18
N SER A 204 11.80 -6.80 -1.63
CA SER A 204 11.17 -8.04 -1.18
C SER A 204 9.74 -8.15 -1.71
N SER A 205 9.27 -9.38 -1.94
CA SER A 205 7.90 -9.67 -2.39
C SER A 205 7.13 -10.56 -1.42
N LYS A 206 7.69 -10.89 -0.25
CA LYS A 206 7.05 -11.77 0.73
C LYS A 206 7.38 -11.36 2.17
N ARG A 207 6.46 -11.64 3.05
CA ARG A 207 6.63 -11.49 4.49
C ARG A 207 7.00 -12.85 5.12
N THR A 208 7.92 -12.84 6.07
CA THR A 208 8.29 -14.00 6.89
C THR A 208 8.33 -13.61 8.37
N GLY A 209 8.17 -14.57 9.25
CA GLY A 209 8.16 -14.37 10.70
C GLY A 209 6.79 -13.91 11.23
N VAL A 210 6.70 -13.83 12.55
CA VAL A 210 5.54 -13.37 13.33
C VAL A 210 5.78 -11.95 13.83
N ILE A 211 4.71 -11.25 14.13
CA ILE A 211 4.73 -9.96 14.82
C ILE A 211 4.65 -10.26 16.32
N ASN A 212 5.68 -9.91 17.06
CA ASN A 212 5.81 -10.26 18.48
C ASN A 212 5.41 -9.08 19.37
N GLN A 213 4.68 -9.37 20.45
CA GLN A 213 4.51 -8.41 21.54
C GLN A 213 5.80 -8.30 22.36
N ILE A 214 6.16 -7.06 22.74
CA ILE A 214 7.33 -6.76 23.57
C ILE A 214 6.91 -5.94 24.80
N GLN A 215 7.79 -5.90 25.80
CA GLN A 215 7.55 -5.18 27.06
C GLN A 215 8.22 -3.80 27.09
N GLU A 216 9.10 -3.51 26.16
CA GLU A 216 9.80 -2.24 26.07
C GLU A 216 9.21 -1.35 24.98
N ASN A 217 8.93 -0.07 25.34
CA ASN A 217 8.42 0.89 24.36
C ASN A 217 9.46 1.13 23.24
N PRO A 218 9.11 0.90 21.96
CA PRO A 218 9.98 1.15 20.81
C PRO A 218 10.53 2.58 20.73
N MET A 219 9.88 3.54 21.38
CA MET A 219 10.35 4.92 21.44
C MET A 219 11.69 5.07 22.17
N ASN A 220 12.07 4.12 23.04
CA ASN A 220 13.34 4.16 23.76
C ASN A 220 14.55 4.06 22.81
N TYR A 221 14.39 3.31 21.70
CA TYR A 221 15.43 3.10 20.68
C TYR A 221 15.04 3.67 19.31
N PHE A 222 14.06 4.57 19.26
CA PHE A 222 13.70 5.27 18.04
C PHE A 222 14.81 6.24 17.61
N THR A 223 15.22 6.14 16.35
CA THR A 223 16.34 6.87 15.75
C THR A 223 15.90 7.92 14.71
N GLY A 224 14.59 8.12 14.53
CA GLY A 224 14.06 9.02 13.53
C GLY A 224 14.30 10.50 13.85
N ASP A 225 14.33 11.30 12.79
CA ASP A 225 14.53 12.75 12.80
C ASP A 225 13.60 13.45 11.80
N ALA A 226 13.47 14.77 11.93
CA ALA A 226 12.61 15.57 11.05
C ALA A 226 13.17 15.77 9.62
N GLU A 227 14.39 15.35 9.32
CA GLU A 227 15.00 15.49 7.99
C GLU A 227 14.70 14.29 7.09
N ASN A 228 14.67 13.09 7.66
CA ASN A 228 14.59 11.82 6.93
C ASN A 228 13.32 11.03 7.21
N TRP A 229 12.42 11.57 8.04
CA TRP A 229 11.18 10.90 8.40
C TRP A 229 9.95 11.73 8.07
N PHE A 230 8.85 11.03 7.82
CA PHE A 230 7.52 11.59 7.56
C PHE A 230 6.48 10.78 8.31
N CYS A 231 5.33 11.39 8.55
CA CYS A 231 4.17 10.72 9.11
C CYS A 231 3.03 10.68 8.09
N PHE A 232 2.50 9.49 7.82
CA PHE A 232 1.24 9.30 7.11
C PHE A 232 0.14 9.05 8.14
N PRO A 233 -0.70 10.04 8.46
CA PRO A 233 -1.81 9.88 9.40
C PRO A 233 -2.96 9.18 8.69
N CYS A 234 -3.51 8.12 9.25
CA CYS A 234 -4.62 7.40 8.60
C CYS A 234 -5.61 6.81 9.59
N LYS A 235 -6.73 6.36 9.05
CA LYS A 235 -7.78 5.64 9.77
C LYS A 235 -7.67 4.16 9.44
N VAL A 236 -7.43 3.31 10.44
CA VAL A 236 -7.49 1.85 10.33
C VAL A 236 -8.79 1.40 10.96
N GLY A 237 -9.79 1.08 10.14
CA GLY A 237 -11.16 1.06 10.63
C GLY A 237 -11.51 2.42 11.24
N SER A 238 -12.12 2.41 12.42
CA SER A 238 -12.47 3.64 13.17
C SER A 238 -11.31 4.21 14.00
N LEU A 239 -10.15 3.55 14.07
CA LEU A 239 -9.01 3.97 14.90
C LEU A 239 -8.09 4.92 14.15
N SER A 240 -7.55 5.92 14.86
CA SER A 240 -6.52 6.81 14.35
C SER A 240 -5.14 6.16 14.43
N CYS A 241 -4.38 6.20 13.34
CA CYS A 241 -3.04 5.64 13.26
C CYS A 241 -2.05 6.65 12.70
N MET A 242 -1.02 6.99 13.47
CA MET A 242 0.10 7.81 13.01
C MET A 242 1.22 6.90 12.53
N THR A 243 1.40 6.80 11.20
CA THR A 243 2.41 5.94 10.59
C THR A 243 3.66 6.74 10.26
N TYR A 244 4.67 6.64 11.11
CA TYR A 244 5.99 7.27 10.93
C TYR A 244 6.89 6.36 10.12
N PHE A 245 7.52 6.90 9.08
CA PHE A 245 8.38 6.11 8.19
C PHE A 245 9.62 6.87 7.78
N ASN A 246 10.74 6.13 7.69
CA ASN A 246 11.96 6.64 7.10
C ASN A 246 11.76 6.87 5.59
N ILE A 247 12.36 7.91 5.03
CA ILE A 247 12.30 8.28 3.61
C ILE A 247 12.62 7.12 2.66
N LYS A 248 13.41 6.14 3.10
CA LYS A 248 13.72 4.90 2.35
C LYS A 248 12.47 4.07 2.02
N TYR A 249 11.41 4.20 2.83
CA TYR A 249 10.14 3.49 2.71
C TYR A 249 9.00 4.35 2.15
N MET A 250 9.33 5.48 1.52
CA MET A 250 8.37 6.44 0.95
C MET A 250 7.32 5.77 0.06
N SER A 251 7.78 4.86 -0.82
CA SER A 251 6.90 4.16 -1.76
C SER A 251 5.86 3.30 -1.06
N LEU A 252 6.24 2.59 0.01
CA LEU A 252 5.32 1.77 0.80
C LEU A 252 4.31 2.66 1.54
N ALA A 253 4.79 3.70 2.22
CA ALA A 253 3.95 4.56 3.03
C ALA A 253 2.92 5.34 2.20
N LEU A 254 3.30 5.92 1.06
CA LEU A 254 2.34 6.63 0.20
C LEU A 254 1.33 5.69 -0.48
N SER A 255 1.65 4.40 -0.60
CA SER A 255 0.70 3.40 -1.09
C SER A 255 -0.44 3.12 -0.11
N LEU A 256 -0.28 3.51 1.17
CA LEU A 256 -1.36 3.46 2.18
C LEU A 256 -2.58 4.30 1.76
N ALA A 257 -2.38 5.36 0.95
CA ALA A 257 -3.48 6.19 0.44
C ALA A 257 -4.51 5.40 -0.40
N ASN A 258 -4.13 4.24 -0.96
CA ASN A 258 -5.06 3.33 -1.64
C ASN A 258 -5.67 2.29 -0.69
N LEU A 259 -5.20 2.18 0.54
CA LEU A 259 -5.61 1.12 1.48
C LEU A 259 -6.35 1.65 2.71
N PHE A 260 -5.96 2.82 3.23
CA PHE A 260 -6.55 3.43 4.41
C PHE A 260 -6.94 4.87 4.14
N GLU A 261 -8.00 5.34 4.78
CA GLU A 261 -8.40 6.74 4.70
C GLU A 261 -7.32 7.63 5.31
N LEU A 262 -6.95 8.70 4.60
CA LEU A 262 -6.06 9.72 5.15
C LEU A 262 -6.82 10.51 6.22
N ALA A 263 -6.27 10.59 7.42
CA ALA A 263 -6.87 11.36 8.49
C ALA A 263 -6.87 12.86 8.16
N THR A 264 -7.88 13.59 8.63
CA THR A 264 -7.92 15.05 8.51
C THR A 264 -6.81 15.69 9.34
N ARG A 265 -6.53 16.98 9.09
CA ARG A 265 -5.54 17.72 9.85
C ARG A 265 -5.92 17.79 11.34
N GLU A 266 -7.20 17.97 11.65
CA GLU A 266 -7.73 18.01 13.01
C GLU A 266 -7.54 16.66 13.70
N GLU A 267 -7.91 15.55 13.04
CA GLU A 267 -7.70 14.20 13.58
C GLU A 267 -6.22 13.87 13.80
N ALA A 268 -5.32 14.36 12.92
CA ALA A 268 -3.88 14.17 13.08
C ALA A 268 -3.30 14.96 14.27
N GLU A 269 -3.99 15.99 14.77
CA GLU A 269 -3.62 16.76 15.97
C GLU A 269 -4.12 16.12 17.28
N GLU A 270 -5.03 15.14 17.21
CA GLU A 270 -5.53 14.44 18.40
C GLU A 270 -4.52 13.35 18.86
N LYS A 271 -4.75 12.84 20.08
CA LYS A 271 -4.00 11.68 20.58
C LYS A 271 -4.32 10.45 19.71
N PRO A 272 -3.35 9.80 19.07
CA PRO A 272 -3.63 8.62 18.26
C PRO A 272 -3.93 7.39 19.12
N ASP A 273 -4.76 6.47 18.61
CA ASP A 273 -4.94 5.14 19.16
C ASP A 273 -3.72 4.25 18.86
N LEU A 274 -3.14 4.43 17.66
CA LEU A 274 -2.08 3.59 17.12
C LEU A 274 -0.91 4.45 16.62
N ILE A 275 0.31 3.98 16.87
CA ILE A 275 1.53 4.50 16.26
C ILE A 275 2.24 3.35 15.55
N CYS A 276 2.59 3.53 14.27
CA CYS A 276 3.37 2.56 13.50
C CYS A 276 4.69 3.21 13.04
N ILE A 277 5.83 2.60 13.40
CA ILE A 277 7.18 3.07 13.06
C ILE A 277 7.74 2.13 11.99
N VAL A 278 8.19 2.67 10.85
CA VAL A 278 8.67 1.89 9.70
C VAL A 278 10.07 2.32 9.30
N GLY A 279 10.99 1.38 9.32
CA GLY A 279 12.39 1.64 8.96
C GLY A 279 13.20 2.22 10.11
N ASN A 280 12.95 1.77 11.35
CA ASN A 280 13.76 2.15 12.50
C ASN A 280 15.13 1.49 12.42
N GLU A 281 16.19 2.28 12.51
CA GLU A 281 17.58 1.82 12.46
C GLU A 281 18.05 1.29 13.85
N ASP A 282 17.34 0.29 14.38
CA ASP A 282 17.59 -0.31 15.70
C ASP A 282 18.61 -1.46 15.68
N GLY A 283 19.17 -1.77 14.51
CA GLY A 283 20.09 -2.89 14.32
C GLY A 283 19.45 -4.27 14.40
N LYS A 284 18.12 -4.33 14.56
CA LYS A 284 17.32 -5.55 14.58
C LYS A 284 16.82 -5.90 13.17
N ASN A 285 16.14 -7.00 13.04
CA ASN A 285 15.47 -7.42 11.81
C ASN A 285 14.14 -8.04 12.19
N GLU A 286 13.31 -7.25 12.86
CA GLU A 286 12.12 -7.71 13.56
C GLU A 286 10.89 -6.83 13.27
N THR A 287 9.74 -7.41 13.54
CA THR A 287 8.45 -6.73 13.59
C THR A 287 7.85 -6.94 14.96
N GLN A 288 7.64 -5.87 15.71
CA GLN A 288 7.28 -5.91 17.12
C GLN A 288 6.17 -4.92 17.42
N PHE A 289 5.34 -5.19 18.45
CA PHE A 289 4.38 -4.22 18.95
C PHE A 289 4.40 -4.16 20.48
N TYR A 290 3.97 -3.03 21.01
CA TYR A 290 3.95 -2.70 22.41
C TYR A 290 2.64 -2.01 22.78
N HIS A 291 2.14 -2.26 23.98
CA HIS A 291 1.01 -1.53 24.56
C HIS A 291 1.52 -0.57 25.62
N ASP A 292 1.34 0.72 25.39
CA ASP A 292 1.55 1.77 26.38
C ASP A 292 0.25 1.98 27.15
N GLU A 293 0.12 1.28 28.28
CA GLU A 293 -1.08 1.34 29.13
C GLU A 293 -1.30 2.72 29.74
N ASP A 294 -0.23 3.43 30.08
CA ASP A 294 -0.30 4.75 30.71
C ASP A 294 -0.89 5.81 29.76
N ASN A 295 -0.54 5.73 28.49
CA ASN A 295 -1.02 6.64 27.46
C ASN A 295 -2.16 6.04 26.62
N ASP A 296 -2.52 4.79 26.82
CA ASP A 296 -3.49 4.03 26.02
C ASP A 296 -3.19 4.15 24.51
N ILE A 297 -1.95 3.80 24.12
CA ILE A 297 -1.45 3.83 22.75
C ILE A 297 -0.83 2.47 22.41
N TRP A 298 -1.16 1.92 21.24
CA TRP A 298 -0.51 0.73 20.71
C TRP A 298 0.56 1.11 19.69
N VAL A 299 1.79 0.67 19.91
CA VAL A 299 2.97 1.05 19.12
C VAL A 299 3.52 -0.15 18.37
N GLY A 300 3.54 -0.07 17.04
CA GLY A 300 4.20 -1.06 16.18
C GLY A 300 5.55 -0.54 15.68
N CYS A 301 6.54 -1.43 15.59
CA CYS A 301 7.86 -1.10 15.05
C CYS A 301 8.30 -2.14 14.01
N ILE A 302 8.75 -1.64 12.86
CA ILE A 302 9.34 -2.41 11.77
C ILE A 302 10.77 -1.89 11.59
N SER A 303 11.77 -2.76 11.81
CA SER A 303 13.19 -2.42 11.71
C SER A 303 13.60 -2.04 10.27
N ASP A 304 14.68 -1.25 10.12
CA ASP A 304 15.29 -0.97 8.81
C ASP A 304 16.10 -2.18 8.32
N HIS A 305 15.50 -2.94 7.42
CA HIS A 305 16.16 -4.08 6.80
C HIS A 305 15.60 -4.31 5.37
N PRO A 306 16.43 -4.67 4.36
CA PRO A 306 15.97 -4.90 2.99
C PRO A 306 14.79 -5.87 2.84
N ARG A 307 14.69 -6.86 3.73
CA ARG A 307 13.56 -7.80 3.80
C ARG A 307 12.23 -7.10 4.09
N MET A 308 12.28 -5.99 4.86
CA MET A 308 11.09 -5.23 5.28
C MET A 308 10.56 -4.30 4.17
N ASP A 309 11.30 -4.13 3.06
CA ASP A 309 10.84 -3.40 1.89
C ASP A 309 9.80 -4.21 1.09
N TYR A 310 8.70 -4.53 1.78
CA TYR A 310 7.52 -5.20 1.25
C TYR A 310 6.28 -4.69 1.98
N PHE A 311 5.30 -4.22 1.21
CA PHE A 311 4.08 -3.60 1.74
C PHE A 311 3.30 -4.50 2.71
N GLY A 312 3.41 -5.82 2.55
CA GLY A 312 2.80 -6.78 3.45
C GLY A 312 3.26 -6.69 4.91
N TYR A 313 4.48 -6.22 5.19
CA TYR A 313 4.93 -5.95 6.58
C TYR A 313 4.17 -4.77 7.18
N LEU A 314 4.13 -3.65 6.46
CA LEU A 314 3.44 -2.43 6.91
C LEU A 314 1.94 -2.68 7.09
N LYS A 315 1.28 -3.21 6.06
CA LYS A 315 -0.15 -3.56 6.13
C LYS A 315 -0.47 -4.45 7.34
N LYS A 316 0.26 -5.55 7.49
CA LYS A 316 -0.05 -6.53 8.56
C LYS A 316 0.31 -6.03 9.96
N MET A 317 1.30 -5.14 10.09
CA MET A 317 1.54 -4.44 11.36
C MET A 317 0.34 -3.57 11.74
N MET A 318 -0.14 -2.73 10.83
CA MET A 318 -1.29 -1.85 11.10
C MET A 318 -2.56 -2.65 11.44
N LEU A 319 -2.81 -3.75 10.73
CA LEU A 319 -3.93 -4.64 11.04
C LEU A 319 -3.76 -5.37 12.38
N THR A 320 -2.54 -5.74 12.77
CA THR A 320 -2.28 -6.33 14.10
C THR A 320 -2.57 -5.31 15.19
N LEU A 321 -2.06 -4.07 15.06
CA LEU A 321 -2.33 -3.00 16.03
C LEU A 321 -3.83 -2.70 16.17
N HIS A 322 -4.54 -2.62 15.05
CA HIS A 322 -5.99 -2.46 15.04
C HIS A 322 -6.68 -3.60 15.80
N ASN A 323 -6.32 -4.84 15.48
CA ASN A 323 -6.98 -6.01 16.05
C ASN A 323 -6.75 -6.12 17.57
N VAL A 324 -5.50 -5.93 18.05
CA VAL A 324 -5.22 -5.98 19.48
C VAL A 324 -5.94 -4.84 20.23
N ARG A 325 -5.98 -3.62 19.67
CA ARG A 325 -6.76 -2.52 20.23
C ARG A 325 -8.25 -2.86 20.30
N LYS A 326 -8.82 -3.36 19.19
CA LYS A 326 -10.24 -3.71 19.13
C LYS A 326 -10.62 -4.86 20.08
N MET A 327 -9.73 -5.83 20.30
CA MET A 327 -9.95 -6.86 21.33
C MET A 327 -10.03 -6.25 22.74
N HIS A 328 -9.18 -5.27 23.06
CA HIS A 328 -9.28 -4.53 24.31
C HIS A 328 -10.58 -3.71 24.43
N ASP A 329 -11.09 -3.21 23.31
CA ASP A 329 -12.39 -2.52 23.24
C ASP A 329 -13.59 -3.50 23.30
N GLY A 330 -13.34 -4.82 23.39
CA GLY A 330 -14.37 -5.84 23.48
C GLY A 330 -14.97 -6.26 22.13
N TRP A 331 -14.27 -6.01 21.01
CA TRP A 331 -14.65 -6.39 19.65
C TRP A 331 -13.87 -7.62 19.20
N LEU A 332 -14.48 -8.48 18.39
CA LEU A 332 -13.85 -9.70 17.87
C LEU A 332 -13.28 -9.45 16.47
N PRO A 333 -11.95 -9.46 16.28
CA PRO A 333 -11.33 -9.36 14.95
C PRO A 333 -11.58 -10.61 14.10
N ILE A 334 -11.99 -10.39 12.85
CA ILE A 334 -12.26 -11.46 11.87
C ILE A 334 -11.28 -11.36 10.70
N HIS A 335 -10.57 -12.43 10.44
CA HIS A 335 -9.84 -12.62 9.17
C HIS A 335 -10.80 -13.25 8.17
N GLY A 336 -11.35 -12.42 7.28
CA GLY A 336 -12.49 -12.84 6.47
C GLY A 336 -12.76 -11.92 5.30
N ALA A 337 -13.93 -12.14 4.71
CA ALA A 337 -14.55 -11.25 3.75
C ALA A 337 -16.00 -10.97 4.19
N PHE A 338 -16.41 -9.72 4.16
CA PHE A 338 -17.77 -9.32 4.50
C PHE A 338 -18.32 -8.42 3.40
N VAL A 339 -19.43 -8.83 2.82
CA VAL A 339 -20.02 -8.15 1.66
C VAL A 339 -21.52 -7.95 1.84
N LYS A 340 -22.02 -6.85 1.29
CA LYS A 340 -23.44 -6.58 1.12
C LYS A 340 -23.84 -6.95 -0.30
N ILE A 341 -24.71 -7.96 -0.43
CA ILE A 341 -25.29 -8.38 -1.70
C ILE A 341 -26.57 -7.59 -1.91
N CYS A 342 -26.60 -6.75 -2.94
CA CYS A 342 -27.76 -5.96 -3.33
C CYS A 342 -28.49 -6.64 -4.50
N MET A 343 -29.73 -7.03 -4.31
CA MET A 343 -30.55 -7.69 -5.33
C MET A 343 -31.24 -6.68 -6.25
N LYS A 344 -31.62 -7.11 -7.45
CA LYS A 344 -32.36 -6.26 -8.41
C LYS A 344 -33.77 -5.91 -7.95
N ASP A 345 -34.37 -6.71 -7.07
CA ASP A 345 -35.68 -6.44 -6.47
C ASP A 345 -35.64 -5.43 -5.31
N GLY A 346 -34.45 -4.94 -4.96
CA GLY A 346 -34.23 -3.96 -3.90
C GLY A 346 -33.87 -4.54 -2.55
N SER A 347 -34.00 -5.86 -2.34
CA SER A 347 -33.58 -6.54 -1.12
C SER A 347 -32.04 -6.58 -1.01
N SER A 348 -31.52 -6.80 0.20
CA SER A 348 -30.08 -6.97 0.41
C SER A 348 -29.79 -7.93 1.57
N LYS A 349 -28.65 -8.62 1.50
CA LYS A 349 -28.13 -9.47 2.58
C LYS A 349 -26.64 -9.23 2.78
N ASN A 350 -26.21 -9.27 4.04
CA ASN A 350 -24.82 -9.12 4.43
C ASN A 350 -24.23 -10.48 4.78
N ILE A 351 -23.25 -10.94 4.02
CA ILE A 351 -22.64 -12.27 4.11
C ILE A 351 -21.21 -12.13 4.60
N MET A 352 -20.89 -12.76 5.72
CA MET A 352 -19.55 -12.82 6.29
C MET A 352 -18.95 -14.22 6.12
N LEU A 353 -17.81 -14.29 5.43
CA LEU A 353 -17.03 -15.52 5.25
C LEU A 353 -15.71 -15.38 6.00
N MET A 354 -15.47 -16.24 6.97
CA MET A 354 -14.23 -16.29 7.74
C MET A 354 -13.32 -17.40 7.24
N GLY A 355 -12.02 -17.22 7.36
CA GLY A 355 -11.01 -18.25 7.02
C GLY A 355 -9.66 -17.61 6.73
N ASP A 356 -8.59 -18.41 6.79
CA ASP A 356 -7.24 -17.95 6.52
C ASP A 356 -7.01 -17.71 5.00
N SER A 357 -5.87 -17.15 4.65
CA SER A 357 -5.49 -16.84 3.26
C SER A 357 -5.53 -18.10 2.37
N GLY A 358 -6.20 -17.99 1.20
CA GLY A 358 -6.36 -19.10 0.27
C GLY A 358 -7.46 -20.10 0.64
N ALA A 359 -8.28 -19.81 1.65
CA ALA A 359 -9.45 -20.64 2.01
C ALA A 359 -10.59 -20.56 0.97
N GLY A 360 -10.57 -19.56 0.09
CA GLY A 360 -11.55 -19.39 -0.99
C GLY A 360 -12.64 -18.37 -0.70
N LYS A 361 -12.42 -17.42 0.21
CA LYS A 361 -13.39 -16.37 0.59
C LYS A 361 -13.76 -15.46 -0.59
N SER A 362 -12.76 -14.80 -1.15
CA SER A 362 -12.93 -13.85 -2.26
C SER A 362 -13.40 -14.56 -3.52
N GLU A 363 -12.87 -15.78 -3.79
CA GLU A 363 -13.29 -16.61 -4.92
C GLU A 363 -14.76 -17.07 -4.81
N SER A 364 -15.26 -17.30 -3.58
CA SER A 364 -16.67 -17.62 -3.34
C SER A 364 -17.59 -16.45 -3.62
N ILE A 365 -17.17 -15.22 -3.27
CA ILE A 365 -17.91 -13.99 -3.56
C ILE A 365 -17.94 -13.72 -5.07
N GLU A 366 -16.84 -13.94 -5.77
CA GLU A 366 -16.78 -13.79 -7.24
C GLU A 366 -17.66 -14.84 -7.93
N ALA A 367 -17.62 -16.08 -7.48
CA ALA A 367 -18.50 -17.15 -8.00
C ALA A 367 -19.99 -16.81 -7.77
N LEU A 368 -20.33 -16.26 -6.59
CA LEU A 368 -21.68 -15.78 -6.29
C LEU A 368 -22.11 -14.65 -7.24
N LYS A 369 -21.23 -13.71 -7.52
CA LYS A 369 -21.44 -12.61 -8.47
C LYS A 369 -21.73 -13.12 -9.88
N ALA A 370 -20.97 -14.14 -10.31
CA ALA A 370 -21.12 -14.78 -11.61
C ALA A 370 -22.42 -15.58 -11.71
N ALA A 371 -22.74 -16.41 -10.71
CA ALA A 371 -23.96 -17.21 -10.66
C ALA A 371 -25.22 -16.33 -10.54
N GLY A 372 -25.13 -15.25 -9.77
CA GLY A 372 -26.24 -14.33 -9.50
C GLY A 372 -26.41 -13.21 -10.52
N LYS A 373 -25.73 -13.22 -11.66
CA LYS A 373 -25.75 -12.14 -12.67
C LYS A 373 -27.14 -11.63 -13.05
N ASP A 374 -28.12 -12.50 -13.08
CA ASP A 374 -29.51 -12.15 -13.44
C ASP A 374 -30.30 -11.58 -12.26
N TYR A 375 -29.89 -11.79 -11.03
CA TYR A 375 -30.59 -11.45 -9.79
C TYR A 375 -29.85 -10.38 -8.97
N ILE A 376 -28.52 -10.42 -8.94
CA ILE A 376 -27.68 -9.49 -8.20
C ILE A 376 -27.50 -8.20 -9.00
N ARG A 377 -27.80 -7.07 -8.36
CA ARG A 377 -27.53 -5.75 -8.90
C ARG A 377 -26.11 -5.30 -8.63
N ASP A 378 -25.65 -5.50 -7.39
CA ASP A 378 -24.34 -5.02 -6.93
C ASP A 378 -23.83 -5.86 -5.76
N VAL A 379 -22.51 -5.93 -5.61
CA VAL A 379 -21.82 -6.54 -4.45
C VAL A 379 -20.88 -5.50 -3.89
N GLN A 380 -21.21 -4.97 -2.71
CA GLN A 380 -20.46 -3.95 -2.01
C GLN A 380 -19.56 -4.61 -0.95
N VAL A 381 -18.27 -4.36 -1.04
CA VAL A 381 -17.28 -4.93 -0.11
C VAL A 381 -17.22 -4.06 1.15
N ILE A 382 -17.53 -4.66 2.30
CA ILE A 382 -17.35 -4.05 3.62
C ILE A 382 -15.91 -4.28 4.07
N PHE A 383 -15.41 -5.52 3.93
CA PHE A 383 -13.99 -5.83 4.00
C PHE A 383 -13.64 -7.13 3.23
N ASP A 384 -12.40 -7.25 2.79
CA ASP A 384 -11.86 -8.44 2.08
C ASP A 384 -10.45 -8.83 2.56
N ASP A 385 -10.17 -8.72 3.82
CA ASP A 385 -9.01 -9.29 4.54
C ASP A 385 -9.27 -9.24 6.04
N MET A 386 -9.51 -8.04 6.60
CA MET A 386 -9.74 -7.87 8.03
C MET A 386 -10.95 -6.99 8.31
N GLY A 387 -11.66 -7.38 9.35
CA GLY A 387 -12.75 -6.62 9.95
C GLY A 387 -12.97 -7.04 11.39
N THR A 388 -14.05 -6.56 11.97
CA THR A 388 -14.41 -6.86 13.36
C THR A 388 -15.90 -7.13 13.48
N ILE A 389 -16.27 -7.93 14.48
CA ILE A 389 -17.64 -8.04 14.97
C ILE A 389 -17.71 -7.40 16.35
N HIS A 390 -18.72 -6.58 16.56
CA HIS A 390 -19.08 -6.05 17.88
C HIS A 390 -20.58 -6.20 18.12
N ILE A 391 -20.96 -6.06 19.37
CA ILE A 391 -22.34 -6.24 19.81
C ILE A 391 -22.84 -4.89 20.33
N GLU A 392 -23.90 -4.38 19.71
CA GLU A 392 -24.59 -3.16 20.11
C GLU A 392 -26.07 -3.49 20.31
N ASP A 393 -26.61 -3.16 21.47
CA ASP A 393 -28.00 -3.47 21.88
C ASP A 393 -28.41 -4.95 21.68
N GLY A 394 -27.45 -5.88 21.89
CA GLY A 394 -27.68 -7.30 21.74
C GLY A 394 -27.68 -7.81 20.29
N VAL A 395 -27.35 -6.97 19.32
CA VAL A 395 -27.28 -7.30 17.89
C VAL A 395 -25.81 -7.34 17.42
N PRO A 396 -25.39 -8.38 16.65
CA PRO A 396 -24.03 -8.45 16.12
C PRO A 396 -23.91 -7.62 14.84
N TYR A 397 -22.92 -6.73 14.82
CA TYR A 397 -22.57 -5.90 13.66
C TYR A 397 -21.12 -6.14 13.23
N GLY A 398 -20.87 -6.07 11.93
CA GLY A 398 -19.54 -6.08 11.34
C GLY A 398 -19.11 -4.72 10.81
N GLN A 399 -17.82 -4.41 10.95
CA GLN A 399 -17.15 -3.27 10.32
C GLN A 399 -15.85 -3.71 9.67
N GLY A 400 -15.43 -2.99 8.62
CA GLY A 400 -14.14 -3.21 7.98
C GLY A 400 -13.02 -2.36 8.55
N THR A 401 -11.80 -2.62 8.10
CA THR A 401 -10.59 -1.90 8.50
C THR A 401 -9.95 -1.11 7.38
N GLU A 402 -10.17 -1.52 6.13
CA GLU A 402 -9.47 -1.05 4.94
C GLU A 402 -10.46 -0.52 3.91
N ILE A 403 -10.13 0.62 3.28
CA ILE A 403 -10.89 1.17 2.15
C ILE A 403 -10.45 0.61 0.80
N GLY A 404 -9.37 -0.15 0.78
CA GLY A 404 -8.80 -0.75 -0.41
C GLY A 404 -8.53 -2.24 -0.25
N ALA A 405 -8.00 -2.84 -1.31
CA ALA A 405 -7.61 -4.24 -1.34
C ALA A 405 -6.15 -4.40 -1.73
N PHE A 406 -5.46 -5.35 -1.09
CA PHE A 406 -4.08 -5.75 -1.38
C PHE A 406 -4.08 -7.16 -1.95
N ILE A 407 -4.09 -7.26 -3.28
CA ILE A 407 -4.43 -8.47 -4.03
C ILE A 407 -3.19 -9.00 -4.74
N ARG A 408 -3.09 -10.33 -4.86
CA ARG A 408 -2.11 -10.97 -5.75
C ARG A 408 -2.59 -10.87 -7.19
N LEU A 409 -1.66 -10.57 -8.12
CA LEU A 409 -2.01 -10.45 -9.54
C LEU A 409 -2.37 -11.79 -10.17
N ASP A 410 -1.78 -12.89 -9.69
CA ASP A 410 -2.05 -14.26 -10.17
C ASP A 410 -3.34 -14.87 -9.59
N ASP A 411 -3.92 -14.26 -8.56
CA ASP A 411 -5.22 -14.66 -7.99
C ASP A 411 -6.40 -13.92 -8.67
N LEU A 412 -6.12 -12.89 -9.52
CA LEU A 412 -7.17 -12.12 -10.18
C LEU A 412 -7.76 -12.86 -11.39
N GLU A 413 -9.07 -12.71 -11.57
CA GLU A 413 -9.72 -13.19 -12.78
C GLU A 413 -9.23 -12.44 -14.03
N PRO A 414 -9.16 -13.11 -15.20
CA PRO A 414 -8.82 -12.46 -16.47
C PRO A 414 -9.71 -11.23 -16.72
N GLY A 415 -9.08 -10.09 -16.97
CA GLY A 415 -9.78 -8.82 -17.20
C GLY A 415 -9.93 -7.90 -15.98
N THR A 416 -9.92 -8.41 -14.75
CA THR A 416 -9.98 -7.59 -13.53
C THR A 416 -8.83 -6.59 -13.43
N PRO A 417 -7.56 -6.95 -13.69
CA PRO A 417 -6.45 -6.00 -13.65
C PRO A 417 -6.63 -4.81 -14.59
N TYR A 418 -7.27 -5.03 -15.74
CA TYR A 418 -7.47 -3.96 -16.73
C TYR A 418 -8.54 -2.95 -16.31
N ARG A 419 -9.57 -3.39 -15.59
CA ARG A 419 -10.65 -2.52 -15.12
C ARG A 419 -10.21 -1.55 -14.04
N ASP A 420 -9.36 -2.02 -13.11
CA ASP A 420 -8.95 -1.26 -11.93
C ASP A 420 -7.50 -0.73 -12.02
N MET A 421 -6.85 -0.92 -13.19
CA MET A 421 -5.45 -0.56 -13.44
C MET A 421 -5.20 0.95 -13.26
N ASP A 422 -6.12 1.77 -13.70
CA ASP A 422 -6.00 3.23 -13.68
C ASP A 422 -5.87 3.84 -12.28
N ARG A 423 -6.33 3.12 -11.24
CA ARG A 423 -6.29 3.55 -9.83
C ARG A 423 -5.27 2.80 -8.98
N SER A 424 -4.58 1.83 -9.56
CA SER A 424 -3.79 0.85 -8.81
C SER A 424 -2.33 1.23 -8.65
N VAL A 425 -1.76 0.77 -7.53
CA VAL A 425 -0.32 0.72 -7.29
C VAL A 425 0.13 -0.74 -7.39
N PHE A 426 1.00 -1.03 -8.35
CA PHE A 426 1.57 -2.35 -8.60
C PHE A 426 2.91 -2.47 -7.89
N MET A 427 3.15 -3.59 -7.22
CA MET A 427 4.35 -3.82 -6.42
C MET A 427 5.08 -5.07 -6.88
N ALA A 428 6.40 -4.95 -7.04
CA ALA A 428 7.32 -6.03 -7.43
C ALA A 428 6.84 -6.81 -8.66
N PRO A 429 6.55 -6.15 -9.81
CA PRO A 429 5.98 -6.79 -10.99
C PRO A 429 6.90 -7.84 -11.61
N GLU A 430 8.20 -7.78 -11.32
CA GLU A 430 9.21 -8.75 -11.74
C GLU A 430 9.23 -10.05 -10.92
N ASN A 431 8.48 -10.10 -9.83
CA ASN A 431 8.44 -11.24 -8.90
C ASN A 431 7.19 -12.09 -9.10
N PRO A 432 7.27 -13.42 -8.88
CA PRO A 432 6.09 -14.31 -8.96
C PRO A 432 4.97 -13.97 -7.99
N ASN A 433 5.28 -13.24 -6.90
CA ASN A 433 4.31 -12.79 -5.90
C ASN A 433 3.97 -11.30 -6.05
N SER A 434 3.80 -10.86 -7.28
CA SER A 434 3.39 -9.48 -7.60
C SER A 434 2.05 -9.14 -6.95
N ARG A 435 1.93 -7.90 -6.47
CA ARG A 435 0.76 -7.41 -5.77
C ARG A 435 0.22 -6.14 -6.39
N MET A 436 -1.06 -5.89 -6.11
CA MET A 436 -1.74 -4.65 -6.46
C MET A 436 -2.43 -4.09 -5.22
N VAL A 437 -2.33 -2.78 -5.01
CA VAL A 437 -3.13 -2.05 -4.02
C VAL A 437 -4.08 -1.14 -4.78
N THR A 438 -5.39 -1.33 -4.58
CA THR A 438 -6.43 -0.57 -5.28
C THR A 438 -7.54 -0.15 -4.32
N PRO A 439 -8.11 1.06 -4.45
CA PRO A 439 -9.29 1.45 -3.69
C PRO A 439 -10.48 0.52 -3.98
N ALA A 440 -11.25 0.16 -2.97
CA ALA A 440 -12.38 -0.77 -3.09
C ALA A 440 -13.70 -0.17 -2.61
N SER A 441 -13.72 0.51 -1.46
CA SER A 441 -14.94 0.99 -0.83
C SER A 441 -14.77 2.36 -0.18
N PRO A 442 -15.81 3.21 -0.13
CA PRO A 442 -15.76 4.47 0.60
C PRO A 442 -15.59 4.25 2.11
N TYR A 443 -14.80 5.09 2.77
CA TYR A 443 -14.51 4.99 4.20
C TYR A 443 -15.76 4.88 5.08
N ASN A 444 -16.72 5.79 4.90
CA ASN A 444 -17.96 5.78 5.69
C ASN A 444 -18.76 4.48 5.57
N PHE A 445 -18.71 3.83 4.39
CA PHE A 445 -19.35 2.52 4.20
C PHE A 445 -18.62 1.42 4.99
N VAL A 446 -17.29 1.45 4.99
CA VAL A 446 -16.44 0.45 5.67
C VAL A 446 -16.65 0.47 7.19
N VAL A 447 -16.73 1.65 7.81
CA VAL A 447 -16.82 1.82 9.28
C VAL A 447 -18.24 1.92 9.82
N THR A 448 -19.26 1.89 8.95
CA THR A 448 -20.66 1.81 9.39
C THR A 448 -20.99 0.43 9.93
N ASN A 449 -21.91 0.35 10.88
CA ASN A 449 -22.42 -0.91 11.41
C ASN A 449 -23.25 -1.65 10.37
N HIS A 450 -22.79 -2.82 9.96
CA HIS A 450 -23.51 -3.71 9.06
C HIS A 450 -24.02 -4.93 9.83
N LYS A 451 -25.34 -5.11 9.89
CA LYS A 451 -25.93 -6.29 10.52
C LYS A 451 -25.51 -7.57 9.77
N ILE A 452 -25.18 -8.64 10.48
CA ILE A 452 -24.78 -9.91 9.89
C ILE A 452 -26.02 -10.74 9.61
N ASP A 453 -26.24 -11.20 8.38
CA ASP A 453 -27.33 -12.10 8.01
C ASP A 453 -26.88 -13.56 7.89
N LEU A 454 -25.61 -13.79 7.51
CA LEU A 454 -24.98 -15.10 7.41
C LEU A 454 -23.52 -15.02 7.84
N PHE A 455 -23.10 -16.00 8.64
CA PHE A 455 -21.71 -16.21 9.03
C PHE A 455 -21.29 -17.65 8.66
N ALA A 456 -20.26 -17.81 7.81
CA ALA A 456 -19.76 -19.12 7.43
C ALA A 456 -18.23 -19.19 7.42
N TYR A 457 -17.69 -20.35 7.77
CA TYR A 457 -16.27 -20.65 7.64
C TYR A 457 -15.95 -21.18 6.23
N ALA A 458 -14.95 -20.64 5.57
CA ALA A 458 -14.50 -21.10 4.26
C ALA A 458 -13.58 -22.32 4.40
N ASN A 459 -14.08 -23.47 4.03
CA ASN A 459 -13.43 -24.76 4.14
C ASN A 459 -12.93 -25.23 2.77
N ASN A 460 -11.61 -25.24 2.58
CA ASN A 460 -10.96 -25.70 1.34
C ASN A 460 -10.32 -27.09 1.48
N TYR A 461 -10.40 -27.72 2.67
CA TYR A 461 -9.68 -28.94 3.02
C TYR A 461 -10.56 -30.19 3.16
N THR A 462 -11.88 -30.04 3.04
CA THR A 462 -12.83 -31.17 3.09
C THR A 462 -13.34 -31.48 1.68
N ASP A 463 -13.39 -32.75 1.33
CA ASP A 463 -13.93 -33.24 0.05
C ASP A 463 -15.48 -33.21 0.07
N LYS A 464 -16.03 -31.99 0.15
CA LYS A 464 -17.45 -31.65 0.10
C LYS A 464 -17.65 -30.42 -0.82
N TYR A 465 -18.90 -30.19 -1.18
CA TYR A 465 -19.31 -29.08 -2.03
C TYR A 465 -20.50 -28.34 -1.41
N GLY A 466 -20.59 -27.06 -1.64
CA GLY A 466 -21.76 -26.25 -1.31
C GLY A 466 -21.67 -25.52 0.04
N LEU A 467 -22.85 -25.15 0.55
CA LEU A 467 -23.06 -24.46 1.83
C LEU A 467 -23.76 -25.43 2.78
N ALA A 468 -23.20 -25.70 3.94
CA ALA A 468 -23.81 -26.49 4.99
C ALA A 468 -24.17 -25.62 6.19
N GLU A 469 -25.41 -25.71 6.64
CA GLU A 469 -25.81 -25.16 7.92
C GLU A 469 -25.28 -26.04 9.04
N LEU A 470 -24.63 -25.44 10.03
CA LEU A 470 -24.05 -26.08 11.20
C LEU A 470 -24.49 -25.33 12.46
N SER A 471 -24.51 -26.04 13.59
CA SER A 471 -24.74 -25.36 14.87
C SER A 471 -23.67 -24.33 15.15
N VAL A 472 -24.03 -23.31 15.91
CA VAL A 472 -23.10 -22.24 16.31
C VAL A 472 -21.88 -22.81 17.03
N GLU A 473 -22.05 -23.84 17.84
CA GLU A 473 -20.97 -24.51 18.56
C GLU A 473 -19.98 -25.21 17.60
N GLU A 474 -20.49 -25.92 16.57
CA GLU A 474 -19.63 -26.56 15.56
C GLU A 474 -18.83 -25.52 14.76
N VAL A 475 -19.48 -24.44 14.30
CA VAL A 475 -18.81 -23.39 13.56
C VAL A 475 -17.79 -22.66 14.44
N LYS A 476 -18.10 -22.42 15.73
CA LYS A 476 -17.17 -21.81 16.69
C LYS A 476 -15.89 -22.66 16.81
N GLU A 477 -16.01 -23.97 16.99
CA GLU A 477 -14.84 -24.88 17.09
C GLU A 477 -14.04 -24.91 15.78
N THR A 478 -14.71 -24.91 14.62
CA THR A 478 -14.03 -24.81 13.32
C THR A 478 -13.24 -23.52 13.19
N CYS A 479 -13.82 -22.37 13.58
CA CYS A 479 -13.17 -21.08 13.54
C CYS A 479 -11.97 -21.02 14.49
N LYS A 480 -12.10 -21.54 15.72
CA LYS A 480 -11.00 -21.60 16.71
C LYS A 480 -9.84 -22.44 16.19
N LEU A 481 -10.11 -23.58 15.57
CA LEU A 481 -9.09 -24.43 14.97
C LEU A 481 -8.39 -23.77 13.79
N GLY A 482 -9.09 -22.93 13.02
CA GLY A 482 -8.55 -22.17 11.91
C GLY A 482 -7.81 -23.01 10.86
N LYS A 483 -8.39 -24.16 10.49
CA LYS A 483 -7.77 -25.14 9.61
C LYS A 483 -7.92 -24.76 8.14
N ARG A 484 -6.85 -24.96 7.36
CA ARG A 484 -6.86 -24.81 5.90
C ARG A 484 -5.92 -25.79 5.21
N MET A 485 -6.14 -26.03 3.92
CA MET A 485 -5.15 -26.63 3.02
C MET A 485 -4.30 -25.52 2.40
N ALA A 486 -3.02 -25.49 2.74
CA ALA A 486 -2.05 -24.54 2.18
C ALA A 486 -1.44 -25.13 0.91
N LEU A 487 -1.49 -24.37 -0.20
CA LEU A 487 -1.05 -24.79 -1.54
C LEU A 487 0.28 -24.16 -1.97
N GLY A 488 1.12 -23.79 -1.01
CA GLY A 488 2.45 -23.21 -1.27
C GLY A 488 2.46 -21.70 -1.56
N THR A 489 1.32 -21.03 -1.55
CA THR A 489 1.22 -19.57 -1.77
C THR A 489 1.88 -18.76 -0.67
N THR A 490 1.93 -19.30 0.56
CA THR A 490 2.58 -18.73 1.75
C THR A 490 3.82 -19.52 2.17
N GLN A 491 4.37 -20.38 1.30
CA GLN A 491 5.44 -21.37 1.56
C GLN A 491 5.03 -22.56 2.44
N GLU A 492 3.80 -22.61 2.91
CA GLU A 492 3.23 -23.75 3.61
C GLU A 492 2.58 -24.70 2.60
N VAL A 493 2.74 -26.00 2.79
CA VAL A 493 2.13 -27.04 1.97
C VAL A 493 1.47 -28.07 2.87
N GLY A 494 0.24 -28.44 2.55
CA GLY A 494 -0.55 -29.38 3.33
C GLY A 494 -1.50 -28.69 4.31
N ILE A 495 -2.04 -29.47 5.24
CA ILE A 495 -2.96 -28.93 6.24
C ILE A 495 -2.18 -28.10 7.27
N SER A 496 -2.58 -26.84 7.44
CA SER A 496 -2.11 -25.96 8.49
C SER A 496 -3.26 -25.44 9.35
N THR A 497 -2.93 -25.04 10.58
CA THR A 497 -3.88 -24.47 11.55
C THR A 497 -3.33 -23.15 12.08
N THR A 498 -4.21 -22.17 12.24
CA THR A 498 -3.89 -20.88 12.84
C THR A 498 -5.00 -20.53 13.83
N TYR A 499 -4.66 -20.24 15.09
CA TYR A 499 -5.67 -19.90 16.09
C TYR A 499 -6.64 -18.85 15.56
N PHE A 500 -7.92 -19.16 15.64
CA PHE A 500 -9.03 -18.36 15.14
C PHE A 500 -8.84 -17.90 13.66
N ALA A 501 -8.18 -18.72 12.84
CA ALA A 501 -7.78 -18.40 11.46
C ALA A 501 -7.13 -17.01 11.29
N ASN A 502 -6.63 -16.39 12.37
CA ASN A 502 -6.15 -15.02 12.36
C ASN A 502 -4.80 -14.87 13.07
N PRO A 503 -3.69 -14.81 12.31
CA PRO A 503 -2.34 -14.65 12.86
C PRO A 503 -1.98 -13.20 13.24
N PHE A 504 -2.96 -12.28 13.24
CA PHE A 504 -2.75 -10.84 13.45
C PHE A 504 -3.63 -10.34 14.60
N GLY A 505 -3.16 -10.49 15.81
CA GLY A 505 -3.85 -10.13 17.06
C GLY A 505 -4.36 -11.33 17.83
N PRO A 506 -5.39 -12.07 17.37
CA PRO A 506 -5.93 -13.23 18.10
C PRO A 506 -4.89 -14.27 18.50
N MET A 507 -3.97 -14.64 17.57
CA MET A 507 -2.91 -15.62 17.88
C MET A 507 -1.88 -15.10 18.91
N GLN A 508 -1.68 -13.78 19.02
CA GLN A 508 -0.75 -13.17 19.98
C GLN A 508 -1.38 -12.99 21.36
N MET A 509 -2.72 -12.93 21.44
CA MET A 509 -3.47 -12.59 22.64
C MET A 509 -4.70 -13.52 22.80
N GLU A 510 -4.46 -14.83 22.81
CA GLU A 510 -5.51 -15.85 22.86
C GLU A 510 -6.41 -15.68 24.10
N ASP A 511 -5.83 -15.40 25.26
CA ASP A 511 -6.56 -15.22 26.53
C ASP A 511 -7.57 -14.05 26.47
N VAL A 512 -7.24 -12.98 25.72
CA VAL A 512 -8.13 -11.84 25.50
C VAL A 512 -9.18 -12.17 24.44
N CYS A 513 -8.81 -12.94 23.43
CA CYS A 513 -9.69 -13.29 22.30
C CYS A 513 -10.77 -14.30 22.70
N GLU A 514 -10.46 -15.29 23.52
CA GLU A 514 -11.33 -16.42 23.87
C GLU A 514 -12.71 -15.97 24.41
N PRO A 515 -12.81 -15.09 25.42
CA PRO A 515 -14.10 -14.62 25.91
C PRO A 515 -14.89 -13.82 24.86
N LEU A 516 -14.22 -13.15 23.92
CA LEU A 516 -14.86 -12.42 22.82
C LEU A 516 -15.47 -13.38 21.80
N ILE A 517 -14.80 -14.50 21.50
CA ILE A 517 -15.34 -15.58 20.67
C ILE A 517 -16.62 -16.09 21.29
N ASP A 518 -16.58 -16.50 22.56
CA ASP A 518 -17.75 -17.06 23.26
C ASP A 518 -18.93 -16.08 23.29
N LYS A 519 -18.67 -14.81 23.59
CA LYS A 519 -19.68 -13.76 23.61
C LYS A 519 -20.31 -13.53 22.24
N THR A 520 -19.48 -13.49 21.19
CA THR A 520 -19.93 -13.21 19.81
C THR A 520 -20.75 -14.38 19.26
N PHE A 521 -20.27 -15.61 19.40
CA PHE A 521 -21.00 -16.78 18.88
C PHE A 521 -22.32 -17.01 19.62
N ARG A 522 -22.37 -16.72 20.94
CA ARG A 522 -23.65 -16.70 21.67
C ARG A 522 -24.61 -15.67 21.09
N CYS A 523 -24.12 -14.45 20.79
CA CYS A 523 -24.95 -13.40 20.19
C CYS A 523 -25.45 -13.78 18.79
N LEU A 524 -24.62 -14.43 17.95
CA LEU A 524 -25.06 -14.96 16.65
C LEU A 524 -26.22 -15.94 16.83
N LYS A 525 -26.14 -16.87 17.81
CA LYS A 525 -27.17 -17.84 18.12
C LYS A 525 -28.46 -17.16 18.59
N ASP A 526 -28.37 -16.23 19.55
CA ASP A 526 -29.52 -15.56 20.14
C ASP A 526 -30.28 -14.71 19.11
N ASN A 527 -29.59 -14.23 18.06
CA ASN A 527 -30.19 -13.50 16.95
C ASN A 527 -30.64 -14.40 15.78
N GLY A 528 -30.51 -15.71 15.88
CA GLY A 528 -30.90 -16.66 14.82
C GLY A 528 -30.15 -16.46 13.50
N ILE A 529 -28.90 -15.97 13.57
CA ILE A 529 -28.07 -15.77 12.39
C ILE A 529 -27.71 -17.14 11.79
N PHE A 530 -27.83 -17.29 10.49
CA PHE A 530 -27.36 -18.50 9.81
C PHE A 530 -25.87 -18.71 10.06
N THR A 531 -25.49 -19.88 10.55
CA THR A 531 -24.08 -20.27 10.75
C THR A 531 -23.76 -21.54 10.00
N GLY A 532 -22.57 -21.66 9.40
CA GLY A 532 -22.23 -22.82 8.61
C GLY A 532 -20.80 -22.86 8.07
N GLU A 533 -20.58 -23.78 7.15
CA GLU A 533 -19.37 -23.89 6.35
C GLU A 533 -19.67 -23.78 4.87
N ILE A 534 -18.80 -23.06 4.15
CA ILE A 534 -18.80 -23.03 2.69
C ILE A 534 -17.63 -23.87 2.17
N TYR A 535 -17.94 -24.95 1.44
CA TYR A 535 -16.95 -25.90 0.94
C TYR A 535 -16.45 -25.47 -0.44
N THR A 536 -15.27 -24.82 -0.48
CA THR A 536 -14.69 -24.26 -1.69
C THR A 536 -13.97 -25.29 -2.56
N HIS A 537 -13.52 -26.39 -1.97
CA HIS A 537 -12.76 -27.47 -2.61
C HIS A 537 -11.40 -27.04 -3.23
N LEU A 538 -10.96 -25.82 -2.98
CA LEU A 538 -9.75 -25.26 -3.59
C LEU A 538 -8.46 -25.93 -3.13
N GLY A 539 -8.45 -26.58 -1.99
CA GLY A 539 -7.32 -27.36 -1.49
C GLY A 539 -7.04 -28.63 -2.28
N PHE A 540 -7.99 -29.12 -3.07
CA PHE A 540 -7.84 -30.31 -3.91
C PHE A 540 -7.55 -29.98 -5.38
N SER A 541 -8.15 -28.91 -5.91
CA SER A 541 -7.89 -28.45 -7.27
C SER A 541 -8.28 -26.98 -7.42
N ARG A 542 -7.31 -26.15 -7.80
CA ARG A 542 -7.55 -24.73 -8.12
C ARG A 542 -8.26 -24.53 -9.45
N GLU A 543 -8.06 -25.44 -10.40
CA GLU A 543 -8.67 -25.37 -11.74
C GLU A 543 -10.13 -25.82 -11.73
N ASN A 544 -10.50 -26.70 -10.80
CA ASN A 544 -11.86 -27.22 -10.70
C ASN A 544 -12.74 -26.30 -9.83
N ARG A 545 -13.43 -25.36 -10.46
CA ARG A 545 -14.34 -24.40 -9.80
C ARG A 545 -15.69 -25.02 -9.38
N LYS A 546 -15.89 -26.32 -9.50
CA LYS A 546 -17.17 -26.97 -9.19
C LYS A 546 -17.61 -26.69 -7.75
N GLY A 547 -16.68 -26.76 -6.78
CA GLY A 547 -16.99 -26.46 -5.37
C GLY A 547 -17.52 -25.04 -5.17
N LEU A 548 -16.82 -24.06 -5.75
CA LEU A 548 -17.21 -22.66 -5.70
C LEU A 548 -18.57 -22.42 -6.36
N ASN A 549 -18.84 -23.03 -7.53
CA ASN A 549 -20.09 -22.83 -8.26
C ASN A 549 -21.29 -23.41 -7.48
N VAL A 550 -21.16 -24.62 -6.94
CA VAL A 550 -22.23 -25.21 -6.10
C VAL A 550 -22.47 -24.38 -4.85
N ALA A 551 -21.40 -23.89 -4.21
CA ALA A 551 -21.51 -23.02 -3.05
C ALA A 551 -22.19 -21.68 -3.39
N ALA A 552 -21.84 -21.11 -4.52
CA ALA A 552 -22.43 -19.86 -5.01
C ALA A 552 -23.94 -20.00 -5.31
N GLU A 553 -24.35 -21.10 -5.95
CA GLU A 553 -25.76 -21.39 -6.21
C GLU A 553 -26.56 -21.53 -4.90
N GLN A 554 -26.01 -22.23 -3.91
CA GLN A 554 -26.67 -22.42 -2.61
C GLN A 554 -26.70 -21.11 -1.78
N LEU A 555 -25.67 -20.28 -1.84
CA LEU A 555 -25.71 -18.94 -1.27
C LEU A 555 -26.78 -18.07 -1.93
N LEU A 556 -26.91 -18.13 -3.25
CA LEU A 556 -27.94 -17.41 -3.98
C LEU A 556 -29.35 -17.90 -3.59
N ASP A 557 -29.54 -19.22 -3.42
CA ASP A 557 -30.78 -19.79 -2.92
C ASP A 557 -31.11 -19.32 -1.50
N PHE A 558 -30.11 -19.25 -0.60
CA PHE A 558 -30.28 -18.69 0.74
C PHE A 558 -30.75 -17.24 0.70
N ILE A 559 -30.11 -16.40 -0.12
CA ILE A 559 -30.47 -14.99 -0.29
C ILE A 559 -31.92 -14.88 -0.81
N ASN A 560 -32.32 -15.71 -1.79
CA ASN A 560 -33.64 -15.65 -2.39
C ASN A 560 -34.76 -16.16 -1.48
N LYS A 561 -34.49 -17.12 -0.60
CA LYS A 561 -35.48 -17.69 0.36
C LYS A 561 -35.74 -16.76 1.55
N ASN A 562 -34.77 -15.99 1.96
CA ASN A 562 -34.83 -15.11 3.14
C ASN A 562 -35.02 -13.64 2.74
N LYS A 563 -35.90 -13.37 1.78
CA LYS A 563 -36.25 -12.02 1.33
C LYS A 563 -37.23 -11.37 2.32
N GLU A 564 -36.76 -10.82 3.42
CA GLU A 564 -37.49 -9.87 4.26
C GLU A 564 -36.71 -8.59 4.45
#